data_873c37bd8a7e5b6d46fefb993030fa86
#
_entry.id   873c37bd8a7e5b6d46fefb993030fa86
#
_cell.length_a   1.000
_cell.length_b   1.000
_cell.length_c   1.000
_cell.angle_alpha   90.00
_cell.angle_beta   90.00
_cell.angle_gamma   90.00
#
_symmetry.space_group_name_H-M   'P 1'
#
loop_
_entity.id
_entity.type
_entity.pdbx_description
1 polymer ?
#
loop_
_entity_poly.entity_id
_entity_poly.type
_entity_poly.pdbx_seq_one_letter_code
_entity_poly.pdbx_strand_id
1 'polypeptide(L)'
;MNQRARLRSSAVTAALALAATSLVSATATATEAPPRDHRTPRPCPTLRVSEGWYGDNKARIDALVAEYCHDKGGKPVAVFDWDNTVIKNDVGDATFHWLLRNDRVRPPRDGDWSTTSRHLTPEAATALGAACPTAVRVLPTSTDTRCADELLSVYASGATTAGKTAFAGHDRRRMEPQYAWLAQLLRGWTTRQVESFAAAARAENLAAPQGATQRVGTAQVTGWVRYYPQQRDLIRTLRDAGFDVWIVSASPEPVVDVWAKGVGVAPSHAIGIRNTTERGRLTAHLKGCGTVRDGEDTMITYIDGKRCWINQEIFGVRGPAAERVQPASRRQVFAAGDSDTDVSFLRDATGLRLVLNRNKNELMCRAYENGDGRWIVNPMFIEPKQRKTAPYPCASTGYTAGDGTAEPVRRPDGSVIPDQPDRVF
;
A
#
# COMPACT_ATOMS: atom_id res chain seq x y z
N MET A 1 29.83 53.74 26.04
CA MET A 1 28.84 54.53 26.78
C MET A 1 27.82 53.51 27.29
N ASN A 2 28.03 52.98 28.47
CA ASN A 2 27.40 53.28 29.79
C ASN A 2 25.87 53.51 29.65
N GLN A 3 25.01 52.65 30.26
CA GLN A 3 24.73 52.67 31.69
C GLN A 3 23.96 51.41 32.14
N ARG A 4 24.32 51.00 33.34
CA ARG A 4 23.67 50.06 34.29
C ARG A 4 22.50 50.74 35.03
N ALA A 5 21.50 49.99 35.51
CA ALA A 5 20.79 50.19 36.78
C ALA A 5 19.90 48.96 37.03
N ARG A 6 20.10 48.19 37.99
CA ARG A 6 20.00 48.13 39.45
C ARG A 6 18.64 47.63 39.96
N LEU A 7 18.76 46.54 40.68
CA LEU A 7 17.88 45.87 41.64
C LEU A 7 17.04 46.81 42.54
N ARG A 8 15.86 46.36 42.96
CA ARG A 8 15.30 46.61 44.30
C ARG A 8 14.55 45.36 44.81
N SER A 9 15.09 44.79 45.90
CA SER A 9 14.48 43.87 46.83
C SER A 9 13.49 44.62 47.71
N SER A 10 12.38 44.00 48.10
CA SER A 10 11.57 44.42 49.27
C SER A 10 11.22 43.16 50.04
N ALA A 11 11.79 43.06 51.25
CA ALA A 11 11.42 42.14 52.30
C ALA A 11 10.20 42.66 53.06
N VAL A 12 9.25 41.78 53.38
CA VAL A 12 8.18 42.03 54.34
C VAL A 12 8.21 40.96 55.41
N THR A 13 8.34 41.40 56.60
CA THR A 13 8.56 40.72 57.88
C THR A 13 7.30 39.96 58.37
N ALA A 14 7.55 38.80 58.96
CA ALA A 14 6.58 37.93 59.61
C ALA A 14 6.11 38.50 60.98
N ALA A 15 4.86 38.35 61.29
CA ALA A 15 4.34 38.45 62.66
C ALA A 15 3.76 37.09 63.08
N LEU A 16 4.34 36.47 64.12
CA LEU A 16 3.78 35.30 64.80
C LEU A 16 2.59 35.70 65.67
N ALA A 17 1.47 35.00 65.52
CA ALA A 17 0.41 34.93 66.53
C ALA A 17 0.21 33.45 66.92
N LEU A 18 0.55 33.12 68.15
CA LEU A 18 0.22 31.85 68.80
C LEU A 18 -1.29 31.87 69.17
N ALA A 19 -2.01 30.90 68.65
CA ALA A 19 -3.34 30.54 69.14
C ALA A 19 -3.34 29.04 69.50
N ALA A 20 -3.49 28.75 70.78
CA ALA A 20 -3.67 27.39 71.30
C ALA A 20 -5.08 26.89 70.93
N THR A 21 -5.18 25.79 70.25
CA THR A 21 -6.47 25.09 70.01
C THR A 21 -6.35 23.63 70.43
N SER A 22 -7.28 23.26 71.27
CA SER A 22 -7.53 21.96 71.87
C SER A 22 -7.66 20.82 70.85
N LEU A 23 -6.94 19.70 71.10
CA LEU A 23 -7.13 18.45 70.37
C LEU A 23 -8.51 17.84 70.64
N VAL A 24 -9.34 17.84 69.63
CA VAL A 24 -10.51 16.95 69.54
C VAL A 24 -10.11 15.77 68.67
N SER A 25 -9.96 14.57 69.29
CA SER A 25 -9.74 13.32 68.58
C SER A 25 -11.00 12.96 67.79
N ALA A 26 -10.99 13.24 66.49
CA ALA A 26 -11.99 12.71 65.59
C ALA A 26 -11.53 11.31 65.15
N THR A 27 -12.26 10.29 65.61
CA THR A 27 -12.17 8.93 65.06
C THR A 27 -12.64 8.98 63.57
N ALA A 28 -11.65 8.92 62.66
CA ALA A 28 -11.94 8.76 61.24
C ALA A 28 -12.48 7.35 61.00
N THR A 29 -13.77 7.23 60.78
CA THR A 29 -14.38 6.07 60.16
C THR A 29 -13.80 5.95 58.75
N ALA A 30 -13.03 4.89 58.48
CA ALA A 30 -12.57 4.55 57.15
C ALA A 30 -13.82 4.31 56.27
N THR A 31 -14.12 5.29 55.43
CA THR A 31 -15.10 5.09 54.35
C THR A 31 -14.47 4.12 53.38
N GLU A 32 -15.01 2.91 53.33
CA GLU A 32 -14.65 1.91 52.32
C GLU A 32 -14.80 2.54 50.94
N ALA A 33 -13.71 2.52 50.15
CA ALA A 33 -13.76 3.00 48.78
C ALA A 33 -14.85 2.23 48.02
N PRO A 34 -15.69 2.87 47.21
CA PRO A 34 -16.70 2.15 46.45
C PRO A 34 -16.02 1.04 45.59
N PRO A 35 -16.67 -0.12 45.46
CA PRO A 35 -16.13 -1.23 44.72
C PRO A 35 -15.78 -0.74 43.32
N ARG A 36 -14.57 -1.08 42.85
CA ARG A 36 -14.13 -0.77 41.48
C ARG A 36 -15.18 -1.30 40.52
N ASP A 37 -15.78 -0.37 39.82
CA ASP A 37 -16.76 -0.63 38.77
C ASP A 37 -16.14 -1.70 37.80
N HIS A 38 -16.63 -2.94 37.91
CA HIS A 38 -16.35 -4.01 37.01
C HIS A 38 -17.06 -3.66 35.67
N ARG A 39 -16.47 -2.71 34.92
CA ARG A 39 -16.96 -2.45 33.56
C ARG A 39 -16.92 -3.75 32.82
N THR A 40 -18.07 -4.26 32.48
CA THR A 40 -18.19 -5.39 31.55
C THR A 40 -17.35 -5.06 30.31
N PRO A 41 -16.47 -5.97 29.85
CA PRO A 41 -15.67 -5.74 28.66
C PRO A 41 -16.59 -5.26 27.53
N ARG A 42 -16.18 -4.21 26.81
CA ARG A 42 -16.97 -3.77 25.65
C ARG A 42 -17.10 -4.93 24.67
N PRO A 43 -18.27 -5.17 24.08
CA PRO A 43 -18.42 -6.21 23.07
C PRO A 43 -17.45 -5.94 21.91
N CYS A 44 -16.87 -7.01 21.36
CA CYS A 44 -15.99 -6.90 20.20
C CYS A 44 -16.75 -6.32 19.00
N PRO A 45 -16.10 -5.43 18.23
CA PRO A 45 -16.72 -4.91 17.01
C PRO A 45 -16.90 -6.03 15.99
N THR A 46 -17.91 -5.91 15.14
CA THR A 46 -18.19 -6.82 14.03
C THR A 46 -18.40 -6.03 12.74
N LEU A 47 -18.25 -6.69 11.60
CA LEU A 47 -18.54 -6.10 10.31
C LEU A 47 -20.02 -5.69 10.21
N ARG A 48 -20.26 -4.44 9.81
CA ARG A 48 -21.61 -3.86 9.66
C ARG A 48 -22.17 -4.08 8.25
N VAL A 49 -21.30 -4.10 7.25
CA VAL A 49 -21.69 -4.37 5.87
C VAL A 49 -21.76 -5.88 5.69
N SER A 50 -22.95 -6.40 5.47
CA SER A 50 -23.19 -7.84 5.27
C SER A 50 -23.20 -8.26 3.81
N GLU A 51 -23.53 -7.35 2.90
CA GLU A 51 -23.64 -7.64 1.48
C GLU A 51 -22.27 -7.80 0.81
N GLY A 52 -22.21 -8.65 -0.21
CA GLY A 52 -21.03 -8.87 -1.04
C GLY A 52 -19.99 -9.83 -0.46
N TRP A 53 -20.16 -10.32 0.76
CA TRP A 53 -19.30 -11.38 1.31
C TRP A 53 -19.74 -12.75 0.81
N TYR A 54 -18.76 -13.52 0.32
CA TYR A 54 -19.03 -14.87 -0.17
C TYR A 54 -19.02 -15.89 0.98
N GLY A 55 -20.01 -16.79 0.98
CA GLY A 55 -20.10 -17.89 1.96
C GLY A 55 -20.04 -17.41 3.40
N ASP A 56 -19.14 -17.99 4.17
CA ASP A 56 -18.91 -17.69 5.60
C ASP A 56 -17.79 -16.67 5.84
N ASN A 57 -17.26 -16.01 4.81
CA ASN A 57 -16.12 -15.10 4.93
C ASN A 57 -16.32 -14.04 6.00
N LYS A 58 -17.52 -13.41 6.03
CA LYS A 58 -17.85 -12.41 7.06
C LYS A 58 -17.76 -13.01 8.47
N ALA A 59 -18.36 -14.16 8.69
CA ALA A 59 -18.36 -14.81 10.02
C ALA A 59 -16.93 -15.20 10.45
N ARG A 60 -16.09 -15.65 9.53
CA ARG A 60 -14.68 -15.97 9.80
C ARG A 60 -13.86 -14.73 10.16
N ILE A 61 -14.11 -13.60 9.51
CA ILE A 61 -13.49 -12.31 9.86
C ILE A 61 -13.95 -11.85 11.24
N ASP A 62 -15.27 -11.90 11.52
CA ASP A 62 -15.81 -11.52 12.82
C ASP A 62 -15.25 -12.43 13.95
N ALA A 63 -15.05 -13.72 13.70
CA ALA A 63 -14.42 -14.64 14.63
C ALA A 63 -12.95 -14.28 14.90
N LEU A 64 -12.17 -13.94 13.87
CA LEU A 64 -10.79 -13.42 14.05
C LEU A 64 -10.79 -12.14 14.88
N VAL A 65 -11.69 -11.20 14.60
CA VAL A 65 -11.80 -9.96 15.36
C VAL A 65 -12.10 -10.25 16.84
N ALA A 66 -13.00 -11.19 17.11
CA ALA A 66 -13.36 -11.59 18.48
C ALA A 66 -12.19 -12.26 19.23
N GLU A 67 -11.33 -13.01 18.55
CA GLU A 67 -10.12 -13.62 19.12
C GLU A 67 -9.13 -12.57 19.63
N TYR A 68 -8.95 -11.46 18.88
CA TYR A 68 -7.91 -10.47 19.16
C TYR A 68 -8.40 -9.19 19.88
N CYS A 69 -9.70 -8.88 19.89
CA CYS A 69 -10.21 -7.62 20.44
C CYS A 69 -10.01 -7.41 21.95
N HIS A 70 -9.73 -8.49 22.69
CA HIS A 70 -9.44 -8.48 24.12
C HIS A 70 -8.01 -8.92 24.43
N ASP A 71 -7.21 -9.19 23.42
CA ASP A 71 -5.82 -9.61 23.63
C ASP A 71 -4.99 -8.44 24.17
N LYS A 72 -4.34 -8.66 25.31
CA LYS A 72 -3.46 -7.70 25.97
C LYS A 72 -1.98 -7.90 25.59
N GLY A 73 -1.68 -8.88 24.75
CA GLY A 73 -0.30 -9.29 24.40
C GLY A 73 0.41 -8.39 23.38
N GLY A 74 -0.28 -7.39 22.83
CA GLY A 74 0.26 -6.47 21.82
C GLY A 74 -0.80 -6.07 20.80
N LYS A 75 -0.46 -5.15 19.90
CA LYS A 75 -1.37 -4.78 18.80
C LYS A 75 -1.21 -5.79 17.66
N PRO A 76 -2.23 -6.59 17.35
CA PRO A 76 -2.19 -7.45 16.16
C PRO A 76 -2.09 -6.57 14.90
N VAL A 77 -1.29 -7.00 13.94
CA VAL A 77 -1.05 -6.26 12.70
C VAL A 77 -1.96 -6.79 11.60
N ALA A 78 -2.60 -5.88 10.86
CA ALA A 78 -3.35 -6.19 9.64
C ALA A 78 -2.74 -5.42 8.46
N VAL A 79 -2.44 -6.11 7.36
CA VAL A 79 -1.81 -5.52 6.17
C VAL A 79 -2.71 -5.71 4.95
N PHE A 80 -2.96 -4.63 4.25
CA PHE A 80 -3.77 -4.61 3.04
C PHE A 80 -2.93 -4.16 1.84
N ASP A 81 -3.04 -4.86 0.73
CA ASP A 81 -2.80 -4.27 -0.56
C ASP A 81 -3.82 -3.16 -0.84
N TRP A 82 -3.57 -2.33 -1.85
CA TRP A 82 -4.41 -1.16 -2.10
C TRP A 82 -5.29 -1.29 -3.34
N ASP A 83 -4.68 -1.31 -4.51
CA ASP A 83 -5.34 -1.24 -5.80
C ASP A 83 -6.10 -2.55 -6.11
N ASN A 84 -7.40 -2.43 -6.35
CA ASN A 84 -8.34 -3.55 -6.49
C ASN A 84 -8.53 -4.43 -5.23
N THR A 85 -7.85 -4.14 -4.13
CA THR A 85 -8.06 -4.78 -2.82
C THR A 85 -8.91 -3.93 -1.90
N VAL A 86 -8.53 -2.67 -1.63
CA VAL A 86 -9.30 -1.72 -0.80
C VAL A 86 -10.22 -0.86 -1.66
N ILE A 87 -9.83 -0.64 -2.88
CA ILE A 87 -10.55 0.15 -3.88
C ILE A 87 -10.72 -0.65 -5.18
N LYS A 88 -11.67 -0.26 -6.00
CA LYS A 88 -11.80 -0.70 -7.39
C LYS A 88 -11.01 0.24 -8.28
N ASN A 89 -10.25 -0.33 -9.22
CA ASN A 89 -9.29 0.29 -10.12
C ASN A 89 -8.00 0.75 -9.40
N ASP A 90 -7.09 1.37 -10.15
CA ASP A 90 -5.72 1.64 -9.73
C ASP A 90 -5.49 3.15 -9.53
N VAL A 91 -4.91 3.54 -8.39
CA VAL A 91 -4.64 4.96 -8.07
C VAL A 91 -3.37 5.47 -8.72
N GLY A 92 -2.42 4.59 -9.01
CA GLY A 92 -1.25 4.89 -9.81
C GLY A 92 -1.66 5.27 -11.23
N ASP A 93 -2.49 4.42 -11.87
CA ASP A 93 -3.08 4.69 -13.19
C ASP A 93 -3.85 6.02 -13.19
N ALA A 94 -4.78 6.19 -12.24
CA ALA A 94 -5.59 7.40 -12.13
C ALA A 94 -4.72 8.66 -12.02
N THR A 95 -3.62 8.59 -11.23
CA THR A 95 -2.70 9.70 -11.06
C THR A 95 -1.86 9.91 -12.33
N PHE A 96 -1.35 8.85 -12.97
CA PHE A 96 -0.57 8.96 -14.19
C PHE A 96 -1.38 9.56 -15.34
N HIS A 97 -2.61 9.10 -15.54
CA HIS A 97 -3.54 9.67 -16.52
C HIS A 97 -3.79 11.15 -16.27
N TRP A 98 -3.96 11.55 -15.00
CA TRP A 98 -4.10 12.94 -14.61
C TRP A 98 -2.83 13.75 -14.93
N LEU A 99 -1.63 13.21 -14.61
CA LEU A 99 -0.35 13.86 -14.90
C LEU A 99 -0.18 14.13 -16.39
N LEU A 100 -0.52 13.17 -17.25
CA LEU A 100 -0.44 13.33 -18.71
C LEU A 100 -1.42 14.38 -19.24
N ARG A 101 -2.66 14.39 -18.74
CA ARG A 101 -3.67 15.39 -19.17
C ARG A 101 -3.41 16.81 -18.67
N ASN A 102 -2.55 16.96 -17.68
CA ASN A 102 -2.28 18.25 -17.02
C ASN A 102 -0.83 18.73 -17.16
N ASP A 103 -0.03 18.14 -18.06
CA ASP A 103 1.37 18.54 -18.31
C ASP A 103 2.23 18.49 -17.04
N ARG A 104 2.21 17.35 -16.33
CA ARG A 104 2.94 17.18 -15.07
C ARG A 104 4.07 16.16 -15.16
N VAL A 105 4.44 15.74 -16.34
CA VAL A 105 5.64 14.91 -16.57
C VAL A 105 6.79 15.84 -17.04
N ARG A 106 7.99 15.60 -16.51
CA ARG A 106 9.19 16.37 -16.86
C ARG A 106 10.09 15.53 -17.79
N PRO A 107 10.66 16.13 -18.85
CA PRO A 107 11.67 15.42 -19.64
C PRO A 107 12.89 15.11 -18.78
N PRO A 108 13.68 14.06 -19.10
CA PRO A 108 14.95 13.81 -18.44
C PRO A 108 15.94 14.95 -18.70
N ARG A 109 16.94 15.07 -17.83
CA ARG A 109 18.06 15.99 -18.10
C ARG A 109 18.72 15.59 -19.42
N ASP A 110 19.12 16.60 -20.17
CA ASP A 110 19.83 16.41 -21.45
C ASP A 110 19.07 15.55 -22.48
N GLY A 111 17.78 15.30 -22.25
CA GLY A 111 16.93 14.52 -23.13
C GLY A 111 17.18 13.01 -23.12
N ASP A 112 18.04 12.51 -22.24
CA ASP A 112 18.39 11.09 -22.17
C ASP A 112 17.36 10.30 -21.31
N TRP A 113 16.44 9.63 -21.99
CA TRP A 113 15.41 8.82 -21.36
C TRP A 113 15.95 7.59 -20.66
N SER A 114 17.12 7.07 -21.04
CA SER A 114 17.75 5.91 -20.37
C SER A 114 18.02 6.16 -18.89
N THR A 115 18.17 7.44 -18.50
CA THR A 115 18.38 7.88 -17.11
C THR A 115 17.13 7.82 -16.25
N THR A 116 15.96 7.54 -16.83
CA THR A 116 14.68 7.49 -16.10
C THR A 116 14.41 6.15 -15.44
N SER A 117 15.00 5.06 -15.95
CA SER A 117 14.98 3.73 -15.31
C SER A 117 16.15 2.91 -15.79
N ARG A 118 16.82 2.21 -14.89
CA ARG A 118 17.89 1.25 -15.26
C ARG A 118 17.40 0.07 -16.11
N HIS A 119 16.09 -0.18 -16.10
CA HIS A 119 15.47 -1.28 -16.83
C HIS A 119 14.93 -0.86 -18.20
N LEU A 120 14.90 0.45 -18.50
CA LEU A 120 14.43 0.93 -19.79
C LEU A 120 15.38 0.48 -20.91
N THR A 121 14.81 -0.12 -21.96
CA THR A 121 15.60 -0.57 -23.10
C THR A 121 16.09 0.61 -23.96
N PRO A 122 17.20 0.46 -24.71
CA PRO A 122 17.66 1.49 -25.64
C PRO A 122 16.61 1.87 -26.70
N GLU A 123 15.83 0.88 -27.16
CA GLU A 123 14.74 1.07 -28.11
C GLU A 123 13.64 1.96 -27.53
N ALA A 124 13.23 1.73 -26.27
CA ALA A 124 12.23 2.55 -25.61
C ALA A 124 12.75 3.97 -25.30
N ALA A 125 14.02 4.09 -24.88
CA ALA A 125 14.64 5.41 -24.66
C ALA A 125 14.70 6.22 -25.97
N THR A 126 15.02 5.58 -27.09
CA THR A 126 15.05 6.19 -28.43
C THR A 126 13.65 6.62 -28.86
N ALA A 127 12.63 5.75 -28.68
CA ALA A 127 11.24 6.04 -29.05
C ALA A 127 10.69 7.23 -28.25
N LEU A 128 10.92 7.23 -26.93
CA LEU A 128 10.53 8.35 -26.06
C LEU A 128 11.23 9.65 -26.46
N GLY A 129 12.55 9.60 -26.80
CA GLY A 129 13.29 10.77 -27.26
C GLY A 129 12.79 11.32 -28.59
N ALA A 130 12.32 10.45 -29.48
CA ALA A 130 11.73 10.85 -30.77
C ALA A 130 10.29 11.37 -30.62
N ALA A 131 9.54 10.88 -29.64
CA ALA A 131 8.13 11.25 -29.42
C ALA A 131 7.98 12.53 -28.60
N CYS A 132 8.83 12.75 -27.60
CA CYS A 132 8.68 13.81 -26.61
C CYS A 132 9.71 14.92 -26.74
N PRO A 133 9.32 16.20 -26.67
CA PRO A 133 10.27 17.32 -26.69
C PRO A 133 11.11 17.36 -25.41
N THR A 134 12.42 17.61 -25.55
CA THR A 134 13.36 17.62 -24.42
C THR A 134 13.75 19.02 -23.94
N ALA A 135 13.61 20.04 -24.79
CA ALA A 135 13.96 21.43 -24.48
C ALA A 135 12.82 22.19 -23.77
N VAL A 136 12.04 21.49 -22.95
CA VAL A 136 10.88 22.06 -22.22
C VAL A 136 10.98 21.75 -20.72
N ARG A 137 10.33 22.59 -19.90
CA ARG A 137 10.31 22.40 -18.45
C ARG A 137 9.40 21.23 -18.02
N VAL A 138 8.29 21.07 -18.71
CA VAL A 138 7.31 20.00 -18.59
C VAL A 138 6.88 19.60 -19.98
N LEU A 139 6.54 18.31 -20.16
CA LEU A 139 6.06 17.79 -21.44
C LEU A 139 4.63 18.28 -21.70
N PRO A 140 4.32 18.79 -22.91
CA PRO A 140 2.98 19.28 -23.26
C PRO A 140 2.05 18.10 -23.64
N THR A 141 1.95 17.10 -22.77
CA THR A 141 1.23 15.84 -23.01
C THR A 141 -0.28 16.00 -23.14
N SER A 142 -0.83 17.14 -22.68
CA SER A 142 -2.25 17.48 -22.89
C SER A 142 -2.60 17.80 -24.35
N THR A 143 -1.61 18.23 -25.13
CA THR A 143 -1.76 18.64 -26.54
C THR A 143 -0.88 17.86 -27.51
N ASP A 144 0.29 17.39 -27.08
CA ASP A 144 1.17 16.51 -27.85
C ASP A 144 0.75 15.05 -27.63
N THR A 145 -0.21 14.58 -28.46
CA THR A 145 -0.73 13.22 -28.37
C THR A 145 0.32 12.16 -28.65
N ARG A 146 1.32 12.43 -29.50
CA ARG A 146 2.39 11.47 -29.80
C ARG A 146 3.25 11.20 -28.58
N CYS A 147 3.63 12.26 -27.84
CA CYS A 147 4.37 12.09 -26.60
C CYS A 147 3.52 11.41 -25.51
N ALA A 148 2.25 11.80 -25.39
CA ALA A 148 1.32 11.17 -24.43
C ALA A 148 1.11 9.69 -24.71
N ASP A 149 0.91 9.31 -25.97
CA ASP A 149 0.69 7.92 -26.39
C ASP A 149 1.93 7.06 -26.15
N GLU A 150 3.13 7.57 -26.43
CA GLU A 150 4.37 6.83 -26.17
C GLU A 150 4.61 6.59 -24.68
N LEU A 151 4.44 7.63 -23.85
CA LEU A 151 4.51 7.51 -22.39
C LEU A 151 3.47 6.51 -21.85
N LEU A 152 2.24 6.61 -22.33
CA LEU A 152 1.16 5.72 -21.91
C LEU A 152 1.43 4.28 -22.33
N SER A 153 1.89 4.05 -23.57
CA SER A 153 2.21 2.71 -24.09
C SER A 153 3.34 2.05 -23.28
N VAL A 154 4.43 2.77 -23.05
CA VAL A 154 5.56 2.27 -22.24
C VAL A 154 5.09 1.90 -20.82
N TYR A 155 4.28 2.75 -20.19
CA TYR A 155 3.76 2.49 -18.84
C TYR A 155 2.75 1.35 -18.80
N ALA A 156 1.71 1.40 -19.64
CA ALA A 156 0.57 0.51 -19.51
C ALA A 156 0.80 -0.90 -20.12
N SER A 157 1.59 -0.98 -21.19
CA SER A 157 1.82 -2.24 -21.90
C SER A 157 3.25 -2.79 -21.76
N GLY A 158 4.19 -2.04 -21.19
CA GLY A 158 5.61 -2.41 -21.16
C GLY A 158 6.25 -2.44 -22.57
N ALA A 159 5.65 -1.71 -23.52
CA ALA A 159 6.11 -1.66 -24.90
C ALA A 159 5.98 -0.24 -25.47
N THR A 160 6.81 0.09 -26.45
CA THR A 160 6.67 1.32 -27.23
C THR A 160 5.42 1.28 -28.11
N THR A 161 4.97 2.41 -28.64
CA THR A 161 3.87 2.45 -29.62
C THR A 161 4.16 1.65 -30.88
N ALA A 162 5.45 1.40 -31.19
CA ALA A 162 5.91 0.53 -32.26
C ALA A 162 6.01 -0.97 -31.85
N GLY A 163 5.55 -1.35 -30.64
CA GLY A 163 5.53 -2.72 -30.16
C GLY A 163 6.90 -3.28 -29.71
N LYS A 164 7.91 -2.42 -29.50
CA LYS A 164 9.21 -2.86 -28.95
C LYS A 164 9.13 -2.96 -27.42
N THR A 165 9.71 -4.01 -26.84
CA THR A 165 9.80 -4.19 -25.39
C THR A 165 10.43 -2.97 -24.72
N ALA A 166 9.76 -2.41 -23.73
CA ALA A 166 10.23 -1.19 -23.08
C ALA A 166 11.15 -1.45 -21.88
N PHE A 167 11.04 -2.60 -21.22
CA PHE A 167 11.83 -2.90 -20.02
C PHE A 167 12.43 -4.30 -20.09
N ALA A 168 13.67 -4.43 -19.59
CA ALA A 168 14.40 -5.69 -19.55
C ALA A 168 15.32 -5.79 -18.32
N GLY A 169 15.85 -7.00 -18.03
CA GLY A 169 16.90 -7.22 -17.05
C GLY A 169 16.47 -7.02 -15.59
N HIS A 170 15.23 -7.33 -15.23
CA HIS A 170 14.71 -7.24 -13.87
C HIS A 170 14.31 -8.60 -13.29
N ASP A 171 14.39 -8.72 -11.99
CA ASP A 171 13.84 -9.84 -11.24
C ASP A 171 12.32 -9.68 -11.08
N ARG A 172 11.55 -10.56 -11.71
CA ARG A 172 10.08 -10.51 -11.74
C ARG A 172 9.41 -10.82 -10.40
N ARG A 173 10.17 -11.22 -9.39
CA ARG A 173 9.66 -11.39 -8.00
C ARG A 173 9.87 -10.15 -7.15
N ARG A 174 10.69 -9.20 -7.58
CA ARG A 174 11.13 -8.04 -6.79
C ARG A 174 10.82 -6.71 -7.46
N MET A 175 10.58 -6.74 -8.77
CA MET A 175 10.48 -5.54 -9.59
C MET A 175 9.43 -5.72 -10.69
N GLU A 176 8.49 -4.76 -10.77
CA GLU A 176 7.70 -4.47 -11.96
C GLU A 176 8.14 -3.10 -12.49
N PRO A 177 8.90 -3.06 -13.58
CA PRO A 177 9.51 -1.81 -14.04
C PRO A 177 8.50 -0.73 -14.43
N GLN A 178 7.32 -1.11 -14.91
CA GLN A 178 6.26 -0.17 -15.27
C GLN A 178 5.80 0.62 -14.03
N TYR A 179 5.57 -0.06 -12.90
CA TYR A 179 5.17 0.58 -11.64
C TYR A 179 6.31 1.42 -11.05
N ALA A 180 7.54 0.89 -11.09
CA ALA A 180 8.73 1.62 -10.68
C ALA A 180 8.90 2.92 -11.49
N TRP A 181 8.69 2.82 -12.81
CA TRP A 181 8.87 3.95 -13.72
C TRP A 181 7.89 5.08 -13.47
N LEU A 182 6.64 4.78 -13.10
CA LEU A 182 5.71 5.83 -12.66
C LEU A 182 6.28 6.65 -11.50
N ALA A 183 6.81 5.98 -10.47
CA ALA A 183 7.45 6.69 -9.36
C ALA A 183 8.68 7.49 -9.83
N GLN A 184 9.49 6.92 -10.71
CA GLN A 184 10.69 7.56 -11.28
C GLN A 184 10.34 8.79 -12.15
N LEU A 185 9.22 8.79 -12.85
CA LEU A 185 8.72 9.94 -13.63
C LEU A 185 8.28 11.12 -12.74
N LEU A 186 8.06 10.90 -11.45
CA LEU A 186 7.76 11.99 -10.49
C LEU A 186 9.00 12.84 -10.13
N ARG A 187 10.18 12.52 -10.66
CA ARG A 187 11.42 13.24 -10.41
C ARG A 187 11.28 14.75 -10.64
N GLY A 188 11.98 15.53 -9.82
CA GLY A 188 11.99 16.99 -9.88
C GLY A 188 10.78 17.66 -9.21
N TRP A 189 9.73 16.92 -8.87
CA TRP A 189 8.64 17.40 -8.02
C TRP A 189 8.98 17.21 -6.54
N THR A 190 8.37 18.01 -5.66
CA THR A 190 8.39 17.74 -4.22
C THR A 190 7.28 16.75 -3.87
N THR A 191 7.42 16.02 -2.76
CA THR A 191 6.38 15.12 -2.24
C THR A 191 5.02 15.83 -2.15
N ARG A 192 4.98 17.05 -1.57
CA ARG A 192 3.75 17.86 -1.47
C ARG A 192 3.11 18.18 -2.83
N GLN A 193 3.92 18.41 -3.87
CA GLN A 193 3.38 18.64 -5.22
C GLN A 193 2.75 17.37 -5.78
N VAL A 194 3.40 16.20 -5.60
CA VAL A 194 2.83 14.92 -6.01
C VAL A 194 1.55 14.62 -5.26
N GLU A 195 1.51 14.84 -3.94
CA GLU A 195 0.29 14.72 -3.14
C GLU A 195 -0.85 15.61 -3.68
N SER A 196 -0.53 16.84 -4.10
CA SER A 196 -1.55 17.73 -4.68
C SER A 196 -2.07 17.21 -6.03
N PHE A 197 -1.22 16.62 -6.87
CA PHE A 197 -1.61 15.99 -8.13
C PHE A 197 -2.49 14.76 -7.88
N ALA A 198 -2.08 13.90 -6.96
CA ALA A 198 -2.86 12.74 -6.53
C ALA A 198 -4.22 13.12 -5.94
N ALA A 199 -4.28 14.23 -5.17
CA ALA A 199 -5.53 14.75 -4.63
C ALA A 199 -6.49 15.25 -5.73
N ALA A 200 -5.97 15.92 -6.76
CA ALA A 200 -6.76 16.33 -7.92
C ALA A 200 -7.26 15.12 -8.73
N ALA A 201 -6.37 14.15 -9.02
CA ALA A 201 -6.73 12.91 -9.67
C ALA A 201 -7.81 12.15 -8.87
N ARG A 202 -7.66 12.08 -7.54
CA ARG A 202 -8.63 11.46 -6.65
C ARG A 202 -10.00 12.14 -6.73
N ALA A 203 -10.04 13.46 -6.69
CA ALA A 203 -11.29 14.21 -6.75
C ALA A 203 -12.04 13.94 -8.07
N GLU A 204 -11.34 13.97 -9.21
CA GLU A 204 -11.92 13.64 -10.52
C GLU A 204 -12.46 12.20 -10.56
N ASN A 205 -11.63 11.22 -10.21
CA ASN A 205 -11.98 9.80 -10.35
C ASN A 205 -13.09 9.36 -9.39
N LEU A 206 -13.19 9.96 -8.20
CA LEU A 206 -14.30 9.70 -7.28
C LEU A 206 -15.60 10.37 -7.72
N ALA A 207 -15.55 11.53 -8.39
CA ALA A 207 -16.72 12.22 -8.91
C ALA A 207 -17.26 11.60 -10.20
N ALA A 208 -16.40 10.98 -11.01
CA ALA A 208 -16.80 10.35 -12.26
C ALA A 208 -17.76 9.17 -12.02
N PRO A 209 -18.76 8.91 -12.87
CA PRO A 209 -19.62 7.73 -12.73
C PRO A 209 -18.82 6.43 -12.92
N GLN A 210 -19.31 5.34 -12.32
CA GLN A 210 -18.74 4.01 -12.54
C GLN A 210 -18.80 3.65 -14.03
N GLY A 211 -17.73 3.06 -14.56
CA GLY A 211 -17.61 2.75 -15.99
C GLY A 211 -17.13 3.93 -16.86
N ALA A 212 -16.94 5.12 -16.28
CA ALA A 212 -16.44 6.28 -17.03
C ALA A 212 -15.05 6.03 -17.62
N THR A 213 -14.83 6.55 -18.82
CA THR A 213 -13.51 6.62 -19.46
C THR A 213 -13.07 8.07 -19.60
N GLN A 214 -11.78 8.25 -19.78
CA GLN A 214 -11.15 9.55 -20.04
C GLN A 214 -10.14 9.42 -21.18
N ARG A 215 -9.91 10.50 -21.92
CA ARG A 215 -8.95 10.49 -23.01
C ARG A 215 -7.56 10.91 -22.54
N VAL A 216 -6.55 10.11 -22.87
CA VAL A 216 -5.13 10.42 -22.70
C VAL A 216 -4.45 10.19 -24.05
N GLY A 217 -3.86 11.20 -24.63
CA GLY A 217 -3.38 11.12 -26.01
C GLY A 217 -4.53 10.76 -26.94
N THR A 218 -4.38 9.66 -27.68
CA THR A 218 -5.44 9.08 -28.54
C THR A 218 -6.24 7.98 -27.85
N ALA A 219 -5.77 7.45 -26.71
CA ALA A 219 -6.37 6.31 -26.02
C ALA A 219 -7.55 6.71 -25.10
N GLN A 220 -8.51 5.78 -24.97
CA GLN A 220 -9.54 5.82 -23.93
C GLN A 220 -9.09 4.95 -22.76
N VAL A 221 -8.96 5.53 -21.59
CA VAL A 221 -8.51 4.85 -20.37
C VAL A 221 -9.56 4.95 -19.28
N THR A 222 -9.46 4.10 -18.23
CA THR A 222 -10.35 4.16 -17.07
C THR A 222 -10.28 5.54 -16.41
N GLY A 223 -11.45 6.13 -16.15
CA GLY A 223 -11.59 7.47 -15.58
C GLY A 223 -12.31 7.51 -14.23
N TRP A 224 -12.41 6.41 -13.52
CA TRP A 224 -13.11 6.32 -12.24
C TRP A 224 -12.42 5.37 -11.26
N VAL A 225 -12.62 5.63 -9.97
CA VAL A 225 -12.16 4.79 -8.84
C VAL A 225 -13.25 4.77 -7.78
N ARG A 226 -13.42 3.66 -7.05
CA ARG A 226 -14.35 3.55 -5.92
C ARG A 226 -13.72 2.77 -4.78
N TYR A 227 -13.89 3.28 -3.57
CA TYR A 227 -13.64 2.48 -2.37
C TYR A 227 -14.68 1.37 -2.26
N TYR A 228 -14.25 0.17 -1.92
CA TYR A 228 -15.16 -0.90 -1.55
C TYR A 228 -15.76 -0.61 -0.16
N PRO A 229 -17.10 -0.50 -0.03
CA PRO A 229 -17.74 -0.32 1.28
C PRO A 229 -17.36 -1.40 2.29
N GLN A 230 -17.24 -2.65 1.83
CA GLN A 230 -16.84 -3.81 2.63
C GLN A 230 -15.45 -3.66 3.22
N GLN A 231 -14.49 -3.22 2.41
CA GLN A 231 -13.10 -3.02 2.86
C GLN A 231 -12.96 -1.81 3.79
N ARG A 232 -13.72 -0.74 3.56
CA ARG A 232 -13.77 0.40 4.50
C ARG A 232 -14.34 -0.03 5.84
N ASP A 233 -15.38 -0.86 5.84
CA ASP A 233 -15.97 -1.41 7.06
C ASP A 233 -14.99 -2.35 7.77
N LEU A 234 -14.32 -3.24 7.04
CA LEU A 234 -13.32 -4.15 7.56
C LEU A 234 -12.15 -3.41 8.23
N ILE A 235 -11.56 -2.42 7.54
CA ILE A 235 -10.47 -1.60 8.08
C ILE A 235 -10.92 -0.89 9.37
N ARG A 236 -12.11 -0.30 9.38
CA ARG A 236 -12.66 0.32 10.58
C ARG A 236 -12.84 -0.69 11.71
N THR A 237 -13.45 -1.84 11.43
CA THR A 237 -13.72 -2.89 12.43
C THR A 237 -12.43 -3.42 13.04
N LEU A 238 -11.40 -3.68 12.25
CA LEU A 238 -10.08 -4.09 12.75
C LEU A 238 -9.45 -3.02 13.64
N ARG A 239 -9.50 -1.74 13.24
CA ARG A 239 -8.99 -0.64 14.06
C ARG A 239 -9.75 -0.48 15.37
N ASP A 240 -11.08 -0.59 15.33
CA ASP A 240 -11.94 -0.54 16.52
C ASP A 240 -11.67 -1.71 17.47
N ALA A 241 -11.20 -2.86 16.91
CA ALA A 241 -10.74 -4.03 17.66
C ALA A 241 -9.29 -3.91 18.18
N GLY A 242 -8.59 -2.81 17.89
CA GLY A 242 -7.22 -2.57 18.37
C GLY A 242 -6.10 -3.04 17.44
N PHE A 243 -6.41 -3.49 16.22
CA PHE A 243 -5.39 -3.81 15.23
C PHE A 243 -4.61 -2.58 14.78
N ASP A 244 -3.32 -2.78 14.53
CA ASP A 244 -2.47 -1.85 13.81
C ASP A 244 -2.62 -2.12 12.31
N VAL A 245 -3.33 -1.23 11.60
CA VAL A 245 -3.71 -1.44 10.20
C VAL A 245 -2.79 -0.69 9.27
N TRP A 246 -2.18 -1.40 8.33
CA TRP A 246 -1.22 -0.91 7.36
C TRP A 246 -1.67 -1.16 5.93
N ILE A 247 -1.26 -0.27 5.04
CA ILE A 247 -1.37 -0.43 3.58
C ILE A 247 0.01 -0.73 3.01
N VAL A 248 0.11 -1.67 2.07
CA VAL A 248 1.32 -1.91 1.28
C VAL A 248 0.96 -1.99 -0.20
N SER A 249 1.39 -1.01 -1.00
CA SER A 249 0.98 -0.84 -2.39
C SER A 249 2.18 -0.80 -3.34
N ALA A 250 2.00 -1.27 -4.57
CA ALA A 250 2.96 -1.09 -5.67
C ALA A 250 2.73 0.22 -6.44
N SER A 251 1.99 1.17 -5.88
CA SER A 251 1.86 2.55 -6.36
C SER A 251 2.85 3.49 -5.64
N PRO A 252 3.20 4.65 -6.21
CA PRO A 252 4.07 5.63 -5.54
C PRO A 252 3.52 6.05 -4.18
N GLU A 253 4.34 6.03 -3.14
CA GLU A 253 3.90 6.28 -1.76
C GLU A 253 3.15 7.61 -1.58
N PRO A 254 3.59 8.78 -2.13
CA PRO A 254 2.82 10.02 -1.99
C PRO A 254 1.42 9.97 -2.61
N VAL A 255 1.20 9.08 -3.58
CA VAL A 255 -0.13 8.83 -4.15
C VAL A 255 -0.96 8.02 -3.17
N VAL A 256 -0.43 6.91 -2.66
CA VAL A 256 -1.10 6.04 -1.67
C VAL A 256 -1.49 6.84 -0.42
N ASP A 257 -0.61 7.70 0.08
CA ASP A 257 -0.84 8.55 1.26
C ASP A 257 -2.11 9.41 1.14
N VAL A 258 -2.36 9.95 -0.04
CA VAL A 258 -3.55 10.78 -0.31
C VAL A 258 -4.82 9.94 -0.28
N TRP A 259 -4.78 8.75 -0.86
CA TRP A 259 -5.94 7.88 -0.99
C TRP A 259 -6.25 7.12 0.32
N ALA A 260 -5.23 6.66 1.06
CA ALA A 260 -5.36 5.92 2.31
C ALA A 260 -6.14 6.70 3.40
N LYS A 261 -6.07 8.03 3.38
CA LYS A 261 -6.88 8.92 4.24
C LYS A 261 -8.38 8.65 4.10
N GLY A 262 -8.85 8.21 2.93
CA GLY A 262 -10.26 7.91 2.66
C GLY A 262 -10.80 6.70 3.43
N VAL A 263 -9.93 5.85 3.98
CA VAL A 263 -10.27 4.74 4.87
C VAL A 263 -9.73 4.94 6.29
N GLY A 264 -9.26 6.16 6.60
CA GLY A 264 -8.76 6.54 7.92
C GLY A 264 -7.37 5.98 8.26
N VAL A 265 -6.60 5.50 7.30
CA VAL A 265 -5.20 5.10 7.48
C VAL A 265 -4.31 6.33 7.29
N ALA A 266 -3.43 6.59 8.26
CA ALA A 266 -2.50 7.71 8.22
C ALA A 266 -1.33 7.41 7.26
N PRO A 267 -0.67 8.46 6.69
CA PRO A 267 0.51 8.26 5.83
C PRO A 267 1.64 7.47 6.51
N SER A 268 1.80 7.56 7.83
CA SER A 268 2.77 6.76 8.59
C SER A 268 2.47 5.25 8.60
N HIS A 269 1.32 4.82 8.11
CA HIS A 269 0.86 3.43 8.01
C HIS A 269 0.59 3.03 6.56
N ALA A 270 1.13 3.78 5.61
CA ALA A 270 1.10 3.46 4.19
C ALA A 270 2.54 3.25 3.69
N ILE A 271 2.73 2.16 2.98
CA ILE A 271 4.00 1.79 2.35
C ILE A 271 3.74 1.71 0.85
N GLY A 272 4.45 2.53 0.09
CA GLY A 272 4.41 2.54 -1.37
C GLY A 272 5.80 2.47 -1.97
N ILE A 273 5.89 2.69 -3.27
CA ILE A 273 7.18 2.86 -3.95
C ILE A 273 7.75 4.22 -3.54
N ARG A 274 8.92 4.22 -2.94
CA ARG A 274 9.59 5.42 -2.42
C ARG A 274 10.72 5.87 -3.32
N ASN A 275 10.68 7.13 -3.74
CA ASN A 275 11.83 7.76 -4.38
C ASN A 275 12.87 8.19 -3.34
N THR A 276 14.13 8.26 -3.75
CA THR A 276 15.12 9.06 -3.04
C THR A 276 14.86 10.55 -3.28
N THR A 277 15.43 11.40 -2.43
CA THR A 277 15.25 12.86 -2.55
C THR A 277 16.60 13.57 -2.59
N GLU A 278 16.69 14.60 -3.43
CA GLU A 278 17.81 15.53 -3.48
C GLU A 278 17.27 16.96 -3.41
N ARG A 279 17.79 17.77 -2.46
CA ARG A 279 17.36 19.17 -2.24
C ARG A 279 15.83 19.32 -2.13
N GLY A 280 15.17 18.36 -1.44
CA GLY A 280 13.73 18.34 -1.21
C GLY A 280 12.88 17.98 -2.44
N ARG A 281 13.49 17.44 -3.50
CA ARG A 281 12.80 16.97 -4.71
C ARG A 281 13.03 15.48 -4.90
N LEU A 282 12.04 14.80 -5.41
CA LEU A 282 12.13 13.38 -5.79
C LEU A 282 13.14 13.22 -6.93
N THR A 283 13.90 12.14 -6.90
CA THR A 283 14.83 11.74 -7.97
C THR A 283 14.23 10.61 -8.81
N ALA A 284 14.92 10.18 -9.87
CA ALA A 284 14.57 8.98 -10.61
C ALA A 284 15.03 7.69 -9.90
N HIS A 285 15.65 7.80 -8.74
CA HIS A 285 16.12 6.66 -7.96
C HIS A 285 15.16 6.33 -6.83
N LEU A 286 15.09 5.04 -6.50
CA LEU A 286 14.18 4.50 -5.50
C LEU A 286 14.92 4.14 -4.21
N LYS A 287 14.18 4.13 -3.10
CA LYS A 287 14.64 3.60 -1.83
C LYS A 287 14.74 2.08 -1.91
N GLY A 288 15.78 1.54 -1.32
CA GLY A 288 16.01 0.11 -1.23
C GLY A 288 15.45 -0.52 0.04
N CYS A 289 15.37 -1.84 0.06
CA CYS A 289 15.00 -2.65 1.21
C CYS A 289 15.90 -3.88 1.33
N GLY A 290 16.13 -4.33 2.55
CA GLY A 290 16.91 -5.54 2.81
C GLY A 290 18.36 -5.41 2.39
N THR A 291 18.77 -6.14 1.37
CA THR A 291 20.13 -6.09 0.78
C THR A 291 20.28 -5.03 -0.29
N VAL A 292 19.17 -4.51 -0.83
CA VAL A 292 19.18 -3.50 -1.90
C VAL A 292 19.37 -2.11 -1.29
N ARG A 293 20.37 -1.38 -1.80
CA ARG A 293 20.66 0.00 -1.36
C ARG A 293 19.77 1.01 -2.09
N ASP A 294 19.64 2.18 -1.49
CA ASP A 294 19.02 3.33 -2.13
C ASP A 294 19.70 3.61 -3.48
N GLY A 295 18.92 3.77 -4.54
CA GLY A 295 19.40 4.05 -5.90
C GLY A 295 19.87 2.83 -6.70
N GLU A 296 19.85 1.63 -6.15
CA GLU A 296 20.08 0.42 -6.94
C GLU A 296 18.88 0.05 -7.82
N ASP A 297 17.68 0.50 -7.47
CA ASP A 297 16.46 0.39 -8.26
C ASP A 297 16.13 -1.04 -8.72
N THR A 298 16.39 -2.05 -7.85
CA THR A 298 16.19 -3.47 -8.17
C THR A 298 15.09 -4.14 -7.35
N MET A 299 14.47 -3.42 -6.43
CA MET A 299 13.36 -3.89 -5.61
C MET A 299 12.38 -2.76 -5.30
N ILE A 300 11.09 -3.03 -5.47
CA ILE A 300 9.99 -2.17 -5.04
C ILE A 300 9.02 -2.96 -4.15
N THR A 301 7.92 -2.37 -3.74
CA THR A 301 6.82 -3.01 -3.01
C THR A 301 6.02 -3.96 -3.93
N TYR A 302 6.68 -4.99 -4.46
CA TYR A 302 6.16 -5.95 -5.43
C TYR A 302 6.59 -7.36 -5.05
N ILE A 303 5.66 -8.29 -4.91
CA ILE A 303 5.78 -9.68 -4.47
C ILE A 303 6.72 -9.81 -3.25
N ASP A 304 7.97 -10.26 -3.43
CA ASP A 304 8.93 -10.47 -2.35
C ASP A 304 9.43 -9.15 -1.75
N GLY A 305 9.40 -8.08 -2.53
CA GLY A 305 9.65 -6.74 -2.03
C GLY A 305 8.58 -6.26 -1.04
N LYS A 306 7.30 -6.62 -1.20
CA LYS A 306 6.27 -6.30 -0.19
C LYS A 306 6.62 -6.90 1.17
N ARG A 307 7.04 -8.19 1.22
CA ARG A 307 7.56 -8.80 2.46
C ARG A 307 8.70 -8.00 3.07
N CYS A 308 9.70 -7.65 2.27
CA CYS A 308 10.85 -6.89 2.75
C CYS A 308 10.42 -5.59 3.42
N TRP A 309 9.62 -4.80 2.75
CA TRP A 309 9.15 -3.51 3.26
C TRP A 309 8.25 -3.64 4.50
N ILE A 310 7.37 -4.64 4.57
CA ILE A 310 6.56 -4.96 5.75
C ILE A 310 7.46 -5.31 6.93
N ASN A 311 8.43 -6.19 6.74
CA ASN A 311 9.38 -6.58 7.78
C ASN A 311 10.21 -5.40 8.28
N GLN A 312 10.62 -4.51 7.38
CA GLN A 312 11.44 -3.35 7.71
C GLN A 312 10.64 -2.25 8.43
N GLU A 313 9.50 -1.86 7.88
CA GLU A 313 8.76 -0.68 8.35
C GLU A 313 7.82 -1.00 9.53
N ILE A 314 7.23 -2.19 9.55
CA ILE A 314 6.26 -2.57 10.58
C ILE A 314 6.96 -3.31 11.73
N PHE A 315 7.84 -4.26 11.41
CA PHE A 315 8.45 -5.13 12.43
C PHE A 315 9.90 -4.75 12.78
N GLY A 316 10.46 -3.69 12.19
CA GLY A 316 11.80 -3.18 12.51
C GLY A 316 12.94 -4.12 12.12
N VAL A 317 12.70 -5.12 11.26
CA VAL A 317 13.72 -6.06 10.79
C VAL A 317 14.50 -5.43 9.64
N ARG A 318 15.83 -5.46 9.70
CA ARG A 318 16.67 -4.79 8.71
C ARG A 318 17.67 -5.73 8.03
N GLY A 319 18.25 -5.28 6.92
CA GLY A 319 19.24 -6.03 6.14
C GLY A 319 18.67 -7.33 5.57
N PRO A 320 19.50 -8.34 5.29
CA PRO A 320 19.07 -9.58 4.62
C PRO A 320 17.95 -10.33 5.35
N ALA A 321 17.78 -10.12 6.65
CA ALA A 321 16.69 -10.73 7.42
C ALA A 321 15.31 -10.19 7.01
N ALA A 322 15.22 -8.94 6.54
CA ALA A 322 13.96 -8.35 6.10
C ALA A 322 13.35 -9.07 4.88
N GLU A 323 14.17 -9.70 4.06
CA GLU A 323 13.72 -10.43 2.86
C GLU A 323 13.18 -11.83 3.17
N ARG A 324 13.29 -12.30 4.41
CA ARG A 324 12.90 -13.66 4.85
C ARG A 324 11.59 -13.66 5.61
N VAL A 325 10.93 -14.80 5.63
CA VAL A 325 9.78 -15.05 6.52
C VAL A 325 10.24 -14.94 7.96
N GLN A 326 9.54 -14.13 8.77
CA GLN A 326 9.85 -13.91 10.17
C GLN A 326 9.17 -14.94 11.09
N PRO A 327 9.61 -15.09 12.36
CA PRO A 327 8.85 -15.82 13.37
C PRO A 327 7.43 -15.25 13.52
N ALA A 328 6.47 -16.08 13.93
CA ALA A 328 5.04 -15.73 14.00
C ALA A 328 4.77 -14.43 14.80
N SER A 329 5.53 -14.17 15.85
CA SER A 329 5.43 -12.95 16.66
C SER A 329 5.83 -11.65 15.94
N ARG A 330 6.44 -11.75 14.76
CA ARG A 330 6.84 -10.63 13.90
C ARG A 330 6.24 -10.77 12.51
N ARG A 331 4.98 -11.17 12.47
CA ARG A 331 4.20 -11.26 11.23
C ARG A 331 2.79 -10.72 11.47
N GLN A 332 2.17 -10.23 10.41
CA GLN A 332 0.78 -9.80 10.43
C GLN A 332 -0.15 -10.99 10.77
N VAL A 333 -1.21 -10.68 11.50
CA VAL A 333 -2.29 -11.63 11.81
C VAL A 333 -3.27 -11.73 10.66
N PHE A 334 -3.59 -10.59 10.04
CA PHE A 334 -4.51 -10.50 8.91
C PHE A 334 -3.81 -9.90 7.69
N ALA A 335 -4.11 -10.43 6.51
CA ALA A 335 -3.66 -9.86 5.26
C ALA A 335 -4.77 -9.92 4.20
N ALA A 336 -4.85 -8.90 3.33
CA ALA A 336 -5.77 -8.84 2.20
C ALA A 336 -5.05 -8.42 0.92
N GLY A 337 -5.39 -9.07 -0.21
CA GLY A 337 -4.79 -8.80 -1.53
C GLY A 337 -5.65 -9.36 -2.65
N ASP A 338 -5.27 -9.09 -3.91
CA ASP A 338 -6.06 -9.44 -5.09
C ASP A 338 -5.22 -10.01 -6.24
N SER A 339 -3.90 -9.94 -6.14
CA SER A 339 -3.03 -10.30 -7.26
C SER A 339 -1.77 -11.08 -6.84
N ASP A 340 -1.05 -11.60 -7.83
CA ASP A 340 0.21 -12.33 -7.58
C ASP A 340 1.25 -11.44 -6.88
N THR A 341 1.11 -10.11 -6.97
CA THR A 341 1.96 -9.14 -6.26
C THR A 341 1.90 -9.27 -4.74
N ASP A 342 0.87 -9.94 -4.21
CA ASP A 342 0.53 -10.02 -2.79
C ASP A 342 0.91 -11.35 -2.16
N VAL A 343 1.28 -12.32 -2.99
CA VAL A 343 1.47 -13.71 -2.56
C VAL A 343 2.41 -13.84 -1.37
N SER A 344 3.52 -13.10 -1.36
CA SER A 344 4.52 -13.25 -0.30
C SER A 344 3.98 -12.85 1.05
N PHE A 345 3.41 -11.64 1.18
CA PHE A 345 2.93 -11.18 2.48
C PHE A 345 1.60 -11.85 2.90
N LEU A 346 0.75 -12.23 1.95
CA LEU A 346 -0.43 -13.03 2.27
C LEU A 346 -0.04 -14.38 2.90
N ARG A 347 0.94 -15.09 2.31
CA ARG A 347 1.46 -16.34 2.87
C ARG A 347 2.05 -16.18 4.27
N ASP A 348 2.62 -15.02 4.55
CA ASP A 348 3.25 -14.73 5.83
C ASP A 348 2.22 -14.46 6.94
N ALA A 349 0.97 -14.13 6.62
CA ALA A 349 -0.06 -13.88 7.63
C ALA A 349 -0.35 -15.13 8.47
N THR A 350 -0.44 -14.92 9.80
CA THR A 350 -0.60 -16.01 10.78
C THR A 350 -2.05 -16.37 11.07
N GLY A 351 -2.99 -15.46 10.83
CA GLY A 351 -4.44 -15.65 10.95
C GLY A 351 -5.11 -15.82 9.59
N LEU A 352 -5.99 -14.91 9.20
CA LEU A 352 -6.73 -15.00 7.93
C LEU A 352 -6.04 -14.25 6.78
N ARG A 353 -6.23 -14.79 5.57
CA ARG A 353 -5.77 -14.24 4.28
C ARG A 353 -6.95 -14.04 3.37
N LEU A 354 -7.41 -12.81 3.23
CA LEU A 354 -8.51 -12.45 2.32
C LEU A 354 -7.98 -12.21 0.91
N VAL A 355 -8.53 -12.91 -0.06
CA VAL A 355 -8.23 -12.75 -1.47
C VAL A 355 -9.46 -12.28 -2.22
N LEU A 356 -9.35 -11.15 -2.93
CA LEU A 356 -10.34 -10.75 -3.92
C LEU A 356 -9.98 -11.38 -5.27
N ASN A 357 -10.86 -12.24 -5.79
CA ASN A 357 -10.56 -13.00 -6.99
C ASN A 357 -10.51 -12.11 -8.24
N ARG A 358 -9.29 -11.88 -8.75
CA ARG A 358 -9.00 -11.22 -10.05
C ARG A 358 -8.47 -12.17 -11.12
N ASN A 359 -8.68 -13.47 -10.96
CA ASN A 359 -8.18 -14.51 -11.88
C ASN A 359 -6.64 -14.54 -12.02
N LYS A 360 -5.89 -14.22 -10.93
CA LYS A 360 -4.43 -14.27 -10.88
C LYS A 360 -3.94 -15.66 -10.51
N ASN A 361 -3.02 -16.21 -11.32
CA ASN A 361 -2.73 -17.64 -11.28
C ASN A 361 -2.08 -18.10 -9.96
N GLU A 362 -0.93 -17.55 -9.58
CA GLU A 362 -0.22 -17.99 -8.36
C GLU A 362 -1.08 -17.80 -7.12
N LEU A 363 -1.70 -16.61 -7.00
CA LEU A 363 -2.53 -16.29 -5.84
C LEU A 363 -3.71 -17.23 -5.71
N MET A 364 -4.43 -17.47 -6.80
CA MET A 364 -5.62 -18.34 -6.78
C MET A 364 -5.26 -19.81 -6.58
N CYS A 365 -4.13 -20.27 -7.12
CA CYS A 365 -3.62 -21.62 -6.83
C CYS A 365 -3.43 -21.85 -5.33
N ARG A 366 -2.81 -20.91 -4.64
CA ARG A 366 -2.56 -20.99 -3.20
C ARG A 366 -3.82 -20.83 -2.36
N ALA A 367 -4.67 -19.87 -2.75
CA ALA A 367 -5.91 -19.59 -2.03
C ALA A 367 -6.93 -20.74 -2.12
N TYR A 368 -7.02 -21.38 -3.27
CA TYR A 368 -7.93 -22.52 -3.46
C TYR A 368 -7.38 -23.84 -2.92
N GLU A 369 -6.07 -24.02 -2.90
CA GLU A 369 -5.42 -25.15 -2.24
C GLU A 369 -5.69 -25.12 -0.73
N ASN A 370 -5.54 -23.94 -0.09
CA ASN A 370 -5.95 -23.66 1.28
C ASN A 370 -5.56 -24.74 2.32
N GLY A 371 -4.35 -25.28 2.21
CA GLY A 371 -3.91 -26.44 3.01
C GLY A 371 -3.91 -26.21 4.53
N ASP A 372 -3.85 -24.94 4.98
CA ASP A 372 -3.91 -24.59 6.41
C ASP A 372 -5.29 -24.02 6.85
N GLY A 373 -6.27 -23.98 5.96
CA GLY A 373 -7.62 -23.50 6.22
C GLY A 373 -7.75 -21.98 6.48
N ARG A 374 -6.69 -21.18 6.24
CA ARG A 374 -6.65 -19.75 6.60
C ARG A 374 -6.94 -18.80 5.43
N TRP A 375 -7.09 -19.32 4.23
CA TRP A 375 -7.46 -18.51 3.08
C TRP A 375 -8.97 -18.38 2.97
N ILE A 376 -9.42 -17.19 2.71
CA ILE A 376 -10.80 -16.85 2.37
C ILE A 376 -10.80 -16.13 1.03
N VAL A 377 -11.62 -16.57 0.09
CA VAL A 377 -11.72 -16.01 -1.24
C VAL A 377 -13.06 -15.31 -1.39
N ASN A 378 -13.06 -14.12 -1.92
CA ASN A 378 -14.25 -13.33 -2.22
C ASN A 378 -14.23 -12.88 -3.68
N PRO A 379 -15.35 -12.80 -4.39
CA PRO A 379 -15.40 -12.08 -5.65
C PRO A 379 -15.01 -10.61 -5.43
N MET A 380 -14.58 -9.92 -6.46
CA MET A 380 -14.45 -8.46 -6.38
C MET A 380 -15.83 -7.85 -6.06
N PHE A 381 -15.90 -6.91 -5.12
CA PHE A 381 -17.17 -6.31 -4.69
C PHE A 381 -17.83 -5.42 -5.75
N ILE A 382 -17.04 -4.92 -6.69
CA ILE A 382 -17.50 -4.14 -7.85
C ILE A 382 -16.92 -4.79 -9.11
N GLU A 383 -17.77 -5.07 -10.11
CA GLU A 383 -17.39 -5.74 -11.35
C GLU A 383 -16.60 -7.03 -11.09
N PRO A 384 -17.21 -8.04 -10.47
CA PRO A 384 -16.57 -9.32 -10.26
C PRO A 384 -16.11 -9.93 -11.59
N LYS A 385 -15.05 -10.72 -11.57
CA LYS A 385 -14.57 -11.42 -12.74
C LYS A 385 -15.52 -12.57 -13.08
N GLN A 386 -15.69 -12.80 -14.36
CA GLN A 386 -16.42 -14.00 -14.81
C GLN A 386 -15.65 -15.26 -14.41
N ARG A 387 -16.38 -16.33 -14.17
CA ARG A 387 -15.82 -17.65 -13.90
C ARG A 387 -14.85 -18.07 -15.00
N LYS A 388 -13.68 -18.54 -14.62
CA LYS A 388 -12.77 -19.19 -15.57
C LYS A 388 -13.32 -20.55 -15.97
N THR A 389 -13.35 -20.81 -17.27
CA THR A 389 -13.74 -22.12 -17.82
C THR A 389 -12.63 -23.16 -17.65
N ALA A 390 -11.36 -22.75 -17.84
CA ALA A 390 -10.20 -23.59 -17.58
C ALA A 390 -9.71 -23.43 -16.14
N PRO A 391 -9.24 -24.50 -15.48
CA PRO A 391 -8.60 -24.41 -14.17
C PRO A 391 -7.41 -23.44 -14.17
N TYR A 392 -7.03 -22.96 -13.00
CA TYR A 392 -5.76 -22.27 -12.80
C TYR A 392 -4.62 -23.28 -13.00
N PRO A 393 -3.60 -22.96 -13.81
CA PRO A 393 -2.55 -23.92 -14.23
C PRO A 393 -1.48 -24.09 -13.14
N CYS A 394 -1.91 -24.52 -11.94
CA CYS A 394 -1.08 -24.58 -10.73
C CYS A 394 0.03 -25.61 -10.85
N ALA A 395 -0.25 -26.73 -11.53
CA ALA A 395 0.67 -27.83 -11.68
C ALA A 395 1.72 -27.62 -12.80
N SER A 396 1.62 -26.50 -13.56
CA SER A 396 2.50 -26.27 -14.72
C SER A 396 3.10 -24.88 -14.74
N THR A 397 2.27 -23.83 -14.95
CA THR A 397 2.74 -22.46 -15.26
C THR A 397 2.19 -21.42 -14.29
N GLY A 398 1.63 -21.84 -13.16
CA GLY A 398 0.99 -20.95 -12.20
C GLY A 398 1.94 -20.00 -11.45
N TYR A 399 3.24 -20.31 -11.42
CA TYR A 399 4.28 -19.51 -10.79
C TYR A 399 5.20 -18.89 -11.84
N THR A 400 5.64 -17.66 -11.62
CA THR A 400 6.66 -17.02 -12.43
C THR A 400 7.89 -16.77 -11.57
N ALA A 401 9.03 -17.35 -11.95
CA ALA A 401 10.32 -17.16 -11.30
C ALA A 401 10.92 -15.77 -11.58
N GLY A 402 11.97 -15.40 -10.85
CA GLY A 402 12.60 -14.08 -10.98
C GLY A 402 13.15 -13.79 -12.39
N ASP A 403 13.62 -14.80 -13.10
CA ASP A 403 14.06 -14.72 -14.49
C ASP A 403 12.92 -14.71 -15.53
N GLY A 404 11.68 -14.90 -15.07
CA GLY A 404 10.49 -14.97 -15.91
C GLY A 404 10.10 -16.37 -16.34
N THR A 405 10.82 -17.41 -15.90
CA THR A 405 10.48 -18.80 -16.19
C THR A 405 9.15 -19.16 -15.53
N ALA A 406 8.25 -19.77 -16.31
CA ALA A 406 6.99 -20.29 -15.79
C ALA A 406 7.22 -21.67 -15.16
N GLU A 407 6.72 -21.86 -13.93
CA GLU A 407 6.93 -23.06 -13.13
C GLU A 407 5.64 -23.49 -12.43
N PRO A 408 5.57 -24.75 -11.91
CA PRO A 408 4.51 -25.18 -11.01
C PRO A 408 4.51 -24.40 -9.68
N VAL A 409 3.33 -24.15 -9.15
CA VAL A 409 3.17 -23.63 -7.78
C VAL A 409 3.44 -24.74 -6.79
N ARG A 410 4.34 -24.49 -5.81
CA ARG A 410 4.75 -25.50 -4.83
C ARG A 410 4.31 -25.13 -3.41
N ARG A 411 4.01 -26.15 -2.61
CA ARG A 411 3.83 -26.07 -1.15
C ARG A 411 5.18 -25.86 -0.45
N PRO A 412 5.18 -25.55 0.86
CA PRO A 412 6.44 -25.41 1.63
C PRO A 412 7.28 -26.68 1.66
N ASP A 413 6.69 -27.85 1.53
CA ASP A 413 7.36 -29.17 1.47
C ASP A 413 7.92 -29.50 0.08
N GLY A 414 7.77 -28.60 -0.91
CA GLY A 414 8.22 -28.77 -2.27
C GLY A 414 7.24 -29.50 -3.20
N SER A 415 6.17 -30.10 -2.68
CA SER A 415 5.15 -30.78 -3.49
C SER A 415 4.38 -29.78 -4.38
N VAL A 416 3.97 -30.24 -5.55
CA VAL A 416 3.25 -29.42 -6.54
C VAL A 416 1.76 -29.29 -6.13
N ILE A 417 1.21 -28.08 -6.22
CA ILE A 417 -0.23 -27.85 -6.06
C ILE A 417 -0.93 -28.29 -7.36
N PRO A 418 -1.94 -29.17 -7.30
CA PRO A 418 -2.69 -29.54 -8.50
C PRO A 418 -3.50 -28.36 -9.04
N ASP A 419 -3.85 -28.43 -10.31
CA ASP A 419 -4.67 -27.41 -10.96
C ASP A 419 -5.98 -27.18 -10.20
N GLN A 420 -6.38 -25.93 -10.05
CA GLN A 420 -7.51 -25.53 -9.23
C GLN A 420 -8.66 -25.01 -10.11
N PRO A 421 -9.87 -25.58 -10.03
CA PRO A 421 -11.03 -25.00 -10.68
C PRO A 421 -11.44 -23.68 -10.03
N ASP A 422 -11.97 -22.76 -10.83
CA ASP A 422 -12.52 -21.51 -10.30
C ASP A 422 -13.85 -21.78 -9.57
N ARG A 423 -13.92 -21.41 -8.29
CA ARG A 423 -15.07 -21.72 -7.41
C ARG A 423 -15.76 -20.47 -6.85
N VAL A 424 -15.12 -19.30 -6.92
CA VAL A 424 -15.61 -18.04 -6.32
C VAL A 424 -15.40 -16.91 -7.32
N PHE A 425 -16.48 -16.41 -7.94
CA PHE A 425 -16.46 -15.46 -9.05
C PHE A 425 -17.65 -14.51 -9.01
#